data_01bb0da7f1f22a0268e4dc90aa3c673f
#
_entry.id   01bb0da7f1f22a0268e4dc90aa3c673f
#
_cell.length_a   1.000
_cell.length_b   1.000
_cell.length_c   1.000
_cell.angle_alpha   90.00
_cell.angle_beta   90.00
_cell.angle_gamma   90.00
#
_symmetry.space_group_name_H-M   'P 1'
#
loop_
_entity.id
_entity.type
_entity.pdbx_description
1 polymer ?
#
loop_
_entity_poly.entity_id
_entity_poly.type
_entity_poly.pdbx_seq_one_letter_code
_entity_poly.pdbx_strand_id
1 'polypeptide(L)'
;MPLMSSLRVALTKIWTRDSSILLGGFIVTIFLIIYIWWPLAVDYFAYVDWNGPWWRYIDWLLIGIFGFMSLTIIVRADLKTDLLIIFVGLCGGLAIESWGTQTNLWFYYTDERPPLWIIPAWPIAALSIDRITKFLDWVIERHPTNLKSLVSILYWFTFAFFLIIMVFFVAPTFDKSYTWLSLLLCIFLILTPTNHRFALLTFLAGAGLGYYLELWGTTRQCWTYYTYQTPPLFAVLAHGMAAVAFWRAGLTLKSIWGRFGFSRSQQVSAELEP
;
A
#
# COMPACT_ATOMS: atom_id res chain seq x y z
N MET A 1 -39.76 6.31 6.82
CA MET A 1 -39.09 6.08 8.13
C MET A 1 -38.24 4.78 8.23
N PRO A 2 -38.56 3.62 7.63
CA PRO A 2 -37.75 2.40 7.78
C PRO A 2 -36.35 2.46 7.09
N LEU A 3 -36.18 3.24 6.03
CA LEU A 3 -34.92 3.39 5.31
C LEU A 3 -33.82 4.11 6.14
N MET A 4 -34.22 5.13 6.91
CA MET A 4 -33.28 5.87 7.78
C MET A 4 -32.84 5.06 9.00
N SER A 5 -33.67 4.15 9.51
CA SER A 5 -33.27 3.27 10.63
C SER A 5 -32.33 2.18 10.16
N SER A 6 -32.54 1.59 8.97
CA SER A 6 -31.63 0.61 8.40
C SER A 6 -30.28 1.23 7.98
N LEU A 7 -30.28 2.45 7.47
CA LEU A 7 -29.05 3.21 7.17
C LEU A 7 -28.27 3.55 8.46
N ARG A 8 -28.93 3.98 9.52
CA ARG A 8 -28.29 4.21 10.82
C ARG A 8 -27.66 2.94 11.39
N VAL A 9 -28.36 1.81 11.35
CA VAL A 9 -27.82 0.52 11.82
C VAL A 9 -26.66 0.05 10.94
N ALA A 10 -26.69 0.28 9.64
CA ALA A 10 -25.57 -0.03 8.75
C ALA A 10 -24.35 0.87 9.03
N LEU A 11 -24.59 2.17 9.22
CA LEU A 11 -23.51 3.12 9.53
C LEU A 11 -22.88 2.86 10.90
N THR A 12 -23.64 2.52 11.93
CA THR A 12 -23.09 2.16 13.25
C THR A 12 -22.31 0.85 13.25
N LYS A 13 -22.58 -0.07 12.31
CA LYS A 13 -21.77 -1.28 12.10
C LYS A 13 -20.47 -1.02 11.34
N ILE A 14 -20.39 0.03 10.53
CA ILE A 14 -19.22 0.41 9.76
C ILE A 14 -18.31 1.32 10.58
N TRP A 15 -18.89 2.22 11.38
CA TRP A 15 -18.17 3.22 12.16
C TRP A 15 -17.96 2.75 13.60
N THR A 16 -16.72 2.40 13.90
CA THR A 16 -16.28 1.93 15.24
C THR A 16 -15.27 2.92 15.82
N ARG A 17 -14.92 2.73 17.10
CA ARG A 17 -13.80 3.45 17.72
C ARG A 17 -12.50 3.25 16.93
N ASP A 18 -12.25 2.04 16.46
CA ASP A 18 -11.05 1.70 15.69
C ASP A 18 -11.06 2.43 14.34
N SER A 19 -12.22 2.52 13.67
CA SER A 19 -12.39 3.33 12.47
C SER A 19 -12.03 4.80 12.70
N SER A 20 -12.45 5.37 13.84
CA SER A 20 -12.17 6.77 14.19
C SER A 20 -10.66 6.99 14.43
N ILE A 21 -9.98 6.05 15.09
CA ILE A 21 -8.54 6.11 15.34
C ILE A 21 -7.76 6.03 14.03
N LEU A 22 -8.09 5.08 13.15
CA LEU A 22 -7.42 4.93 11.86
C LEU A 22 -7.64 6.16 10.96
N LEU A 23 -8.88 6.65 10.89
CA LEU A 23 -9.17 7.86 10.12
C LEU A 23 -8.46 9.09 10.70
N GLY A 24 -8.41 9.22 12.03
CA GLY A 24 -7.65 10.28 12.70
C GLY A 24 -6.18 10.25 12.35
N GLY A 25 -5.53 9.08 12.37
CA GLY A 25 -4.15 8.88 11.93
C GLY A 25 -3.96 9.27 10.45
N PHE A 26 -4.92 8.92 9.59
CA PHE A 26 -4.87 9.32 8.17
C PHE A 26 -4.98 10.85 8.01
N ILE A 27 -5.91 11.49 8.70
CA ILE A 27 -6.07 12.96 8.67
C ILE A 27 -4.77 13.65 9.12
N VAL A 28 -4.14 13.18 10.20
CA VAL A 28 -2.85 13.72 10.65
C VAL A 28 -1.78 13.55 9.56
N THR A 29 -1.73 12.40 8.90
CA THR A 29 -0.80 12.18 7.78
C THR A 29 -1.08 13.13 6.61
N ILE A 30 -2.36 13.36 6.26
CA ILE A 30 -2.74 14.33 5.22
C ILE A 30 -2.24 15.74 5.58
N PHE A 31 -2.43 16.19 6.82
CA PHE A 31 -1.94 17.50 7.25
C PHE A 31 -0.42 17.61 7.21
N LEU A 32 0.29 16.54 7.58
CA LEU A 32 1.76 16.50 7.44
C LEU A 32 2.18 16.65 5.97
N ILE A 33 1.55 15.91 5.08
CA ILE A 33 1.82 15.97 3.64
C ILE A 33 1.51 17.36 3.08
N ILE A 34 0.37 17.94 3.41
CA ILE A 34 -0.01 19.30 2.99
C ILE A 34 1.02 20.31 3.50
N TYR A 35 1.45 20.19 4.75
CA TYR A 35 2.47 21.09 5.32
C TYR A 35 3.78 21.03 4.53
N ILE A 36 4.26 19.83 4.24
CA ILE A 36 5.51 19.63 3.47
C ILE A 36 5.34 20.09 2.02
N TRP A 37 4.19 19.83 1.39
CA TRP A 37 3.94 20.20 -0.01
C TRP A 37 3.40 21.63 -0.19
N TRP A 38 3.33 22.39 0.88
CA TRP A 38 2.82 23.77 0.82
C TRP A 38 3.50 24.64 -0.25
N PRO A 39 4.83 24.60 -0.45
CA PRO A 39 5.47 25.34 -1.54
C PRO A 39 4.91 24.98 -2.92
N LEU A 40 4.73 23.69 -3.23
CA LEU A 40 4.14 23.24 -4.49
C LEU A 40 2.69 23.73 -4.64
N ALA A 41 1.94 23.74 -3.55
CA ALA A 41 0.56 24.23 -3.56
C ALA A 41 0.50 25.74 -3.83
N VAL A 42 1.41 26.52 -3.25
CA VAL A 42 1.50 27.98 -3.48
C VAL A 42 1.82 28.26 -4.94
N ASP A 43 2.80 27.57 -5.52
CA ASP A 43 3.13 27.70 -6.93
C ASP A 43 1.93 27.35 -7.83
N TYR A 44 1.20 26.29 -7.48
CA TYR A 44 -0.01 25.90 -8.20
C TYR A 44 -1.11 26.95 -8.11
N PHE A 45 -1.34 27.55 -6.93
CA PHE A 45 -2.36 28.59 -6.72
C PHE A 45 -2.09 29.87 -7.53
N ALA A 46 -0.85 30.12 -7.90
CA ALA A 46 -0.51 31.26 -8.78
C ALA A 46 -1.10 31.12 -10.20
N TYR A 47 -1.41 29.90 -10.63
CA TYR A 47 -2.04 29.63 -11.94
C TYR A 47 -3.57 29.60 -11.90
N VAL A 48 -4.18 29.69 -10.71
CA VAL A 48 -5.64 29.63 -10.56
C VAL A 48 -6.27 30.95 -10.94
N ASP A 49 -7.19 30.94 -11.91
CA ASP A 49 -8.06 32.07 -12.18
C ASP A 49 -9.18 32.15 -11.14
N TRP A 50 -8.96 32.94 -10.09
CA TRP A 50 -9.93 33.12 -8.99
C TRP A 50 -11.19 33.89 -9.39
N ASN A 51 -11.16 34.66 -10.51
CA ASN A 51 -12.30 35.40 -11.04
C ASN A 51 -13.14 34.58 -12.02
N GLY A 52 -12.59 33.45 -12.48
CA GLY A 52 -13.21 32.52 -13.43
C GLY A 52 -13.70 31.22 -12.78
N PRO A 53 -13.80 30.14 -13.56
CA PRO A 53 -14.27 28.83 -13.08
C PRO A 53 -13.18 28.12 -12.26
N TRP A 54 -12.83 28.67 -11.10
CA TRP A 54 -11.77 28.18 -10.19
C TRP A 54 -11.92 26.69 -9.83
N TRP A 55 -13.16 26.12 -9.83
CA TRP A 55 -13.40 24.69 -9.57
C TRP A 55 -12.76 23.76 -10.59
N ARG A 56 -12.36 24.23 -11.77
CA ARG A 56 -11.61 23.46 -12.78
C ARG A 56 -10.15 23.22 -12.37
N TYR A 57 -9.65 24.05 -11.46
CA TYR A 57 -8.29 23.93 -10.91
C TYR A 57 -8.25 23.07 -9.63
N ILE A 58 -9.39 22.58 -9.13
CA ILE A 58 -9.40 21.64 -8.02
C ILE A 58 -8.76 20.32 -8.47
N ASP A 59 -7.85 19.79 -7.65
CA ASP A 59 -7.24 18.49 -7.90
C ASP A 59 -8.21 17.36 -7.51
N TRP A 60 -9.17 17.10 -8.41
CA TRP A 60 -10.18 16.07 -8.23
C TRP A 60 -9.60 14.67 -8.11
N LEU A 61 -8.41 14.42 -8.71
CA LEU A 61 -7.71 13.15 -8.59
C LEU A 61 -7.24 12.94 -7.14
N LEU A 62 -6.62 13.94 -6.54
CA LEU A 62 -6.16 13.90 -5.15
C LEU A 62 -7.33 13.71 -4.18
N ILE A 63 -8.41 14.49 -4.36
CA ILE A 63 -9.63 14.38 -3.54
C ILE A 63 -10.24 13.00 -3.68
N GLY A 64 -10.29 12.47 -4.91
CA GLY A 64 -10.81 11.12 -5.18
C GLY A 64 -10.00 10.04 -4.49
N ILE A 65 -8.66 10.11 -4.57
CA ILE A 65 -7.76 9.18 -3.89
C ILE A 65 -7.96 9.24 -2.38
N PHE A 66 -7.92 10.42 -1.79
CA PHE A 66 -8.07 10.59 -0.33
C PHE A 66 -9.46 10.17 0.16
N GLY A 67 -10.51 10.53 -0.57
CA GLY A 67 -11.87 10.09 -0.26
C GLY A 67 -12.01 8.57 -0.32
N PHE A 68 -11.50 7.94 -1.38
CA PHE A 68 -11.52 6.49 -1.53
C PHE A 68 -10.73 5.78 -0.42
N MET A 69 -9.52 6.24 -0.11
CA MET A 69 -8.72 5.65 0.96
C MET A 69 -9.37 5.85 2.33
N SER A 70 -9.91 7.03 2.62
CA SER A 70 -10.66 7.31 3.85
C SER A 70 -11.84 6.35 4.04
N LEU A 71 -12.59 6.08 2.98
CA LEU A 71 -13.72 5.15 3.02
C LEU A 71 -13.25 3.70 3.19
N THR A 72 -12.17 3.30 2.53
CA THR A 72 -11.69 1.91 2.58
C THR A 72 -11.10 1.55 3.93
N ILE A 73 -10.28 2.43 4.55
CA ILE A 73 -9.62 2.12 5.82
C ILE A 73 -10.57 1.98 7.01
N ILE A 74 -11.73 2.65 6.99
CA ILE A 74 -12.73 2.55 8.07
C ILE A 74 -13.55 1.27 8.00
N VAL A 75 -13.64 0.64 6.82
CA VAL A 75 -14.42 -0.58 6.63
C VAL A 75 -13.75 -1.74 7.35
N ARG A 76 -14.50 -2.38 8.26
CA ARG A 76 -13.99 -3.51 9.08
C ARG A 76 -12.69 -3.19 9.82
N ALA A 77 -12.53 -1.95 10.28
CA ALA A 77 -11.40 -1.53 11.09
C ALA A 77 -11.34 -2.35 12.39
N ASP A 78 -10.16 -2.93 12.65
CA ASP A 78 -9.85 -3.69 13.87
C ASP A 78 -8.38 -3.45 14.22
N LEU A 79 -8.14 -2.60 15.20
CA LEU A 79 -6.79 -2.22 15.61
C LEU A 79 -5.91 -3.42 15.98
N LYS A 80 -6.47 -4.51 16.48
CA LYS A 80 -5.68 -5.69 16.87
C LYS A 80 -4.99 -6.33 15.66
N THR A 81 -5.68 -6.39 14.54
CA THR A 81 -5.13 -6.93 13.29
C THR A 81 -4.43 -5.87 12.45
N ASP A 82 -4.93 -4.65 12.47
CA ASP A 82 -4.47 -3.53 11.65
C ASP A 82 -3.10 -3.00 12.11
N LEU A 83 -2.79 -3.05 13.42
CA LEU A 83 -1.48 -2.64 13.94
C LEU A 83 -0.32 -3.40 13.29
N LEU A 84 -0.50 -4.68 12.98
CA LEU A 84 0.54 -5.44 12.26
C LEU A 84 0.70 -4.95 10.82
N ILE A 85 -0.40 -4.64 10.13
CA ILE A 85 -0.35 -4.07 8.77
C ILE A 85 0.33 -2.70 8.80
N ILE A 86 -0.01 -1.86 9.79
CA ILE A 86 0.61 -0.56 10.00
C ILE A 86 2.12 -0.71 10.23
N PHE A 87 2.52 -1.60 11.14
CA PHE A 87 3.94 -1.85 11.43
C PHE A 87 4.71 -2.31 10.19
N VAL A 88 4.18 -3.31 9.47
CA VAL A 88 4.81 -3.82 8.24
C VAL A 88 4.83 -2.73 7.16
N GLY A 89 3.78 -1.93 7.03
CA GLY A 89 3.70 -0.82 6.10
C GLY A 89 4.76 0.27 6.39
N LEU A 90 4.95 0.63 7.66
CA LEU A 90 5.99 1.58 8.09
C LEU A 90 7.39 1.06 7.77
N CYS A 91 7.71 -0.17 8.21
CA CYS A 91 9.04 -0.76 7.99
C CYS A 91 9.32 -1.00 6.50
N GLY A 92 8.34 -1.54 5.76
CA GLY A 92 8.45 -1.81 4.34
C GLY A 92 8.53 -0.53 3.51
N GLY A 93 7.73 0.47 3.84
CA GLY A 93 7.79 1.79 3.21
C GLY A 93 9.16 2.44 3.42
N LEU A 94 9.68 2.43 4.65
CA LEU A 94 11.02 2.94 4.94
C LEU A 94 12.11 2.21 4.13
N ALA A 95 12.02 0.88 4.03
CA ALA A 95 12.98 0.09 3.24
C ALA A 95 12.92 0.43 1.74
N ILE A 96 11.72 0.54 1.17
CA ILE A 96 11.52 0.87 -0.24
C ILE A 96 12.01 2.28 -0.55
N GLU A 97 11.62 3.27 0.26
CA GLU A 97 12.02 4.65 0.06
C GLU A 97 13.53 4.83 0.23
N SER A 98 14.13 4.15 1.22
CA SER A 98 15.58 4.15 1.40
C SER A 98 16.31 3.56 0.20
N TRP A 99 15.83 2.43 -0.32
CA TRP A 99 16.42 1.81 -1.51
C TRP A 99 16.33 2.72 -2.72
N GLY A 100 15.14 3.17 -3.08
CA GLY A 100 14.93 3.90 -4.32
C GLY A 100 15.59 5.26 -4.35
N THR A 101 15.53 6.01 -3.25
CA THR A 101 16.14 7.34 -3.18
C THR A 101 17.66 7.29 -3.06
N GLN A 102 18.25 6.32 -2.33
CA GLN A 102 19.70 6.15 -2.25
C GLN A 102 20.31 5.60 -3.54
N THR A 103 19.56 4.88 -4.34
CA THR A 103 20.00 4.39 -5.65
C THR A 103 19.70 5.36 -6.80
N ASN A 104 19.07 6.50 -6.53
CA ASN A 104 18.63 7.50 -7.50
C ASN A 104 17.63 6.95 -8.55
N LEU A 105 16.84 5.93 -8.21
CA LEU A 105 15.75 5.43 -9.06
C LEU A 105 14.59 6.43 -9.09
N TRP A 106 14.36 7.11 -7.97
CA TRP A 106 13.47 8.27 -7.86
C TRP A 106 13.98 9.26 -6.82
N PHE A 107 13.49 10.46 -6.90
CA PHE A 107 13.78 11.56 -5.97
C PHE A 107 12.52 12.38 -5.73
N TYR A 108 12.42 12.92 -4.53
CA TYR A 108 11.36 13.83 -4.13
C TYR A 108 11.80 15.29 -4.34
N TYR A 109 10.84 16.18 -4.50
CA TYR A 109 11.16 17.61 -4.65
C TYR A 109 11.87 18.21 -3.42
N THR A 110 11.80 17.54 -2.26
CA THR A 110 12.51 17.91 -1.01
C THR A 110 13.95 17.43 -0.95
N ASP A 111 14.41 16.63 -1.93
CA ASP A 111 15.75 16.02 -2.01
C ASP A 111 16.15 15.13 -0.83
N GLU A 112 15.22 14.78 0.06
CA GLU A 112 15.46 13.90 1.21
C GLU A 112 15.62 12.43 0.79
N ARG A 113 16.50 11.67 1.49
CA ARG A 113 16.87 10.29 1.14
C ARG A 113 17.02 9.38 2.37
N PRO A 114 15.98 8.71 2.85
CA PRO A 114 14.58 8.73 2.41
C PRO A 114 13.81 9.94 2.96
N PRO A 115 12.70 10.32 2.33
CA PRO A 115 11.80 11.35 2.83
C PRO A 115 10.94 10.76 3.97
N LEU A 116 11.29 11.03 5.22
CA LEU A 116 10.61 10.42 6.37
C LEU A 116 9.14 10.83 6.50
N TRP A 117 8.77 11.97 5.95
CA TRP A 117 7.40 12.49 5.97
C TRP A 117 6.42 11.69 5.12
N ILE A 118 6.89 10.91 4.10
CA ILE A 118 6.03 10.05 3.29
C ILE A 118 5.79 8.69 3.93
N ILE A 119 6.67 8.27 4.87
CA ILE A 119 6.58 6.94 5.48
C ILE A 119 5.22 6.66 6.11
N PRO A 120 4.55 7.60 6.81
CA PRO A 120 3.20 7.39 7.35
C PRO A 120 2.10 7.12 6.30
N ALA A 121 2.32 7.46 5.02
CA ALA A 121 1.38 7.17 3.95
C ALA A 121 1.37 5.66 3.55
N TRP A 122 2.48 4.97 3.72
CA TRP A 122 2.61 3.55 3.37
C TRP A 122 1.65 2.62 4.14
N PRO A 123 1.49 2.72 5.48
CA PRO A 123 0.49 1.93 6.20
C PRO A 123 -0.94 2.24 5.76
N ILE A 124 -1.24 3.47 5.38
CA ILE A 124 -2.58 3.86 4.92
C ILE A 124 -2.88 3.16 3.58
N ALA A 125 -1.91 3.17 2.66
CA ALA A 125 -2.00 2.42 1.41
C ALA A 125 -2.12 0.91 1.67
N ALA A 126 -1.32 0.35 2.58
CA ALA A 126 -1.36 -1.07 2.94
C ALA A 126 -2.72 -1.49 3.53
N LEU A 127 -3.31 -0.69 4.41
CA LEU A 127 -4.66 -0.92 4.95
C LEU A 127 -5.71 -0.88 3.84
N SER A 128 -5.66 0.11 2.96
CA SER A 128 -6.59 0.23 1.83
C SER A 128 -6.49 -0.98 0.90
N ILE A 129 -5.26 -1.39 0.56
CA ILE A 129 -5.00 -2.57 -0.28
C ILE A 129 -5.51 -3.85 0.39
N ASP A 130 -5.30 -4.05 1.70
CA ASP A 130 -5.84 -5.18 2.44
C ASP A 130 -7.37 -5.25 2.33
N ARG A 131 -8.07 -4.12 2.47
CA ARG A 131 -9.54 -4.08 2.34
C ARG A 131 -10.00 -4.38 0.91
N ILE A 132 -9.33 -3.81 -0.10
CA ILE A 132 -9.62 -4.08 -1.52
C ILE A 132 -9.39 -5.56 -1.83
N THR A 133 -8.26 -6.12 -1.40
CA THR A 133 -7.92 -7.54 -1.60
C THR A 133 -9.00 -8.47 -1.00
N LYS A 134 -9.39 -8.22 0.26
CA LYS A 134 -10.44 -9.00 0.93
C LYS A 134 -11.80 -8.86 0.25
N PHE A 135 -12.11 -7.70 -0.27
CA PHE A 135 -13.33 -7.48 -1.05
C PHE A 135 -13.30 -8.26 -2.36
N LEU A 136 -12.20 -8.20 -3.12
CA LEU A 136 -12.04 -8.95 -4.37
C LEU A 136 -12.10 -10.46 -4.14
N ASP A 137 -11.44 -10.94 -3.07
CA ASP A 137 -11.46 -12.35 -2.69
C ASP A 137 -12.90 -12.83 -2.37
N TRP A 138 -13.64 -12.05 -1.60
CA TRP A 138 -15.04 -12.31 -1.30
C TRP A 138 -15.96 -12.31 -2.54
N VAL A 139 -15.72 -11.42 -3.52
CA VAL A 139 -16.47 -11.40 -4.79
C VAL A 139 -16.23 -12.69 -5.59
N ILE A 140 -14.96 -13.11 -5.68
CA ILE A 140 -14.57 -14.32 -6.43
C ILE A 140 -15.11 -15.59 -5.74
N GLU A 141 -15.12 -15.64 -4.41
CA GLU A 141 -15.67 -16.79 -3.67
C GLU A 141 -17.17 -16.99 -3.91
N ARG A 142 -17.92 -15.93 -4.19
CA ARG A 142 -19.35 -16.00 -4.51
C ARG A 142 -19.64 -16.50 -5.92
N HIS A 143 -18.65 -16.46 -6.80
CA HIS A 143 -18.76 -16.95 -8.16
C HIS A 143 -17.73 -18.07 -8.40
N PRO A 144 -17.94 -19.26 -7.77
CA PRO A 144 -16.96 -20.33 -7.83
C PRO A 144 -16.86 -20.85 -9.26
N THR A 145 -15.83 -20.45 -9.94
CA THR A 145 -15.42 -20.99 -11.22
C THR A 145 -14.25 -21.94 -10.98
N ASN A 146 -14.19 -23.04 -11.70
CA ASN A 146 -13.13 -24.04 -11.55
C ASN A 146 -11.80 -23.55 -12.17
N LEU A 147 -11.34 -22.35 -11.71
CA LEU A 147 -10.26 -21.57 -12.29
C LEU A 147 -8.90 -21.78 -11.62
N LYS A 148 -8.72 -22.82 -10.80
CA LYS A 148 -7.45 -23.05 -10.07
C LYS A 148 -6.22 -23.06 -11.00
N SER A 149 -6.32 -23.77 -12.13
CA SER A 149 -5.24 -23.85 -13.12
C SER A 149 -4.98 -22.49 -13.77
N LEU A 150 -6.02 -21.75 -14.13
CA LEU A 150 -5.92 -20.42 -14.71
C LEU A 150 -5.27 -19.44 -13.74
N VAL A 151 -5.67 -19.46 -12.47
CA VAL A 151 -5.08 -18.62 -11.42
C VAL A 151 -3.58 -18.87 -11.28
N SER A 152 -3.14 -20.14 -11.34
CA SER A 152 -1.72 -20.48 -11.28
C SER A 152 -0.96 -19.98 -12.50
N ILE A 153 -1.52 -20.11 -13.69
CA ILE A 153 -0.92 -19.59 -14.93
C ILE A 153 -0.81 -18.07 -14.87
N LEU A 154 -1.88 -17.39 -14.47
CA LEU A 154 -1.90 -15.94 -14.32
C LEU A 154 -0.89 -15.46 -13.27
N TYR A 155 -0.72 -16.20 -12.17
CA TYR A 155 0.30 -15.89 -11.17
C TYR A 155 1.70 -15.87 -11.81
N TRP A 156 2.11 -16.95 -12.43
CA TRP A 156 3.44 -17.05 -13.02
C TRP A 156 3.65 -16.04 -14.14
N PHE A 157 2.65 -15.80 -14.98
CA PHE A 157 2.72 -14.79 -16.02
C PHE A 157 2.92 -13.37 -15.43
N THR A 158 2.06 -12.99 -14.48
CA THR A 158 2.08 -11.64 -13.88
C THR A 158 3.41 -11.37 -13.17
N PHE A 159 3.87 -12.31 -12.35
CA PHE A 159 5.06 -12.09 -11.55
C PHE A 159 6.35 -12.24 -12.37
N ALA A 160 6.39 -13.11 -13.37
CA ALA A 160 7.50 -13.16 -14.32
C ALA A 160 7.58 -11.86 -15.14
N PHE A 161 6.45 -11.36 -15.62
CA PHE A 161 6.38 -10.08 -16.32
C PHE A 161 6.87 -8.92 -15.44
N PHE A 162 6.38 -8.86 -14.19
CA PHE A 162 6.86 -7.87 -13.21
C PHE A 162 8.38 -7.95 -13.02
N LEU A 163 8.93 -9.15 -12.82
CA LEU A 163 10.37 -9.34 -12.61
C LEU A 163 11.19 -8.86 -13.81
N ILE A 164 10.73 -9.13 -15.02
CA ILE A 164 11.37 -8.64 -16.26
C ILE A 164 11.38 -7.09 -16.26
N ILE A 165 10.24 -6.46 -16.02
CA ILE A 165 10.14 -4.99 -15.98
C ILE A 165 11.04 -4.42 -14.87
N MET A 166 11.07 -5.06 -13.69
CA MET A 166 11.92 -4.66 -12.57
C MET A 166 13.40 -4.70 -12.95
N VAL A 167 13.87 -5.81 -13.55
CA VAL A 167 15.29 -5.97 -13.95
C VAL A 167 15.70 -4.86 -14.92
N PHE A 168 14.89 -4.57 -15.93
CA PHE A 168 15.17 -3.49 -16.88
C PHE A 168 15.17 -2.11 -16.20
N PHE A 169 14.22 -1.87 -15.32
CA PHE A 169 14.11 -0.57 -14.64
C PHE A 169 15.28 -0.31 -13.69
N VAL A 170 15.73 -1.32 -12.94
CA VAL A 170 16.81 -1.17 -11.95
C VAL A 170 18.22 -1.35 -12.55
N ALA A 171 18.33 -1.70 -13.84
CA ALA A 171 19.61 -1.97 -14.49
C ALA A 171 20.68 -0.86 -14.29
N PRO A 172 20.35 0.43 -14.31
CA PRO A 172 21.32 1.50 -14.05
C PRO A 172 21.93 1.47 -12.65
N THR A 173 21.40 0.66 -11.73
CA THR A 173 21.83 0.58 -10.32
C THR A 173 22.44 -0.77 -9.95
N PHE A 174 22.86 -1.58 -10.93
CA PHE A 174 23.47 -2.89 -10.67
C PHE A 174 24.84 -2.81 -9.97
N ASP A 175 25.45 -1.65 -9.90
CA ASP A 175 26.64 -1.36 -9.09
C ASP A 175 26.31 -1.25 -7.58
N LYS A 176 25.03 -1.18 -7.20
CA LYS A 176 24.56 -1.02 -5.83
C LYS A 176 24.13 -2.36 -5.22
N SER A 177 24.67 -2.71 -4.04
CA SER A 177 24.32 -3.92 -3.30
C SER A 177 22.83 -3.97 -2.91
N TYR A 178 22.22 -2.83 -2.59
CA TYR A 178 20.78 -2.73 -2.26
C TYR A 178 19.87 -3.16 -3.41
N THR A 179 20.26 -2.93 -4.66
CA THR A 179 19.50 -3.37 -5.82
C THR A 179 19.48 -4.89 -5.94
N TRP A 180 20.62 -5.54 -5.73
CA TRP A 180 20.69 -7.00 -5.72
C TRP A 180 19.88 -7.61 -4.57
N LEU A 181 19.94 -7.01 -3.38
CA LEU A 181 19.12 -7.45 -2.26
C LEU A 181 17.61 -7.36 -2.58
N SER A 182 17.18 -6.27 -3.19
CA SER A 182 15.78 -6.08 -3.59
C SER A 182 15.35 -7.09 -4.66
N LEU A 183 16.19 -7.36 -5.67
CA LEU A 183 15.94 -8.37 -6.70
C LEU A 183 15.84 -9.77 -6.09
N LEU A 184 16.79 -10.16 -5.23
CA LEU A 184 16.79 -11.46 -4.57
C LEU A 184 15.55 -11.65 -3.70
N LEU A 185 15.14 -10.61 -2.97
CA LEU A 185 13.91 -10.65 -2.18
C LEU A 185 12.67 -10.84 -3.07
N CYS A 186 12.56 -10.11 -4.19
CA CYS A 186 11.47 -10.29 -5.15
C CYS A 186 11.45 -11.71 -5.73
N ILE A 187 12.60 -12.24 -6.18
CA ILE A 187 12.71 -13.60 -6.70
C ILE A 187 12.26 -14.61 -5.62
N PHE A 188 12.75 -14.46 -4.40
CA PHE A 188 12.36 -15.32 -3.29
C PHE A 188 10.85 -15.32 -3.04
N LEU A 189 10.23 -14.13 -3.01
CA LEU A 189 8.78 -13.99 -2.81
C LEU A 189 7.97 -14.61 -3.95
N ILE A 190 8.43 -14.47 -5.20
CA ILE A 190 7.79 -15.05 -6.39
C ILE A 190 7.89 -16.57 -6.39
N LEU A 191 9.07 -17.12 -6.08
CA LEU A 191 9.31 -18.58 -6.12
C LEU A 191 8.71 -19.32 -4.92
N THR A 192 8.32 -18.63 -3.84
CA THR A 192 7.78 -19.22 -2.62
C THR A 192 6.35 -18.75 -2.30
N PRO A 193 5.38 -18.83 -3.23
CA PRO A 193 4.03 -18.35 -2.97
C PRO A 193 3.31 -19.23 -1.94
N THR A 194 2.52 -18.58 -1.06
CA THR A 194 1.65 -19.30 -0.12
C THR A 194 0.26 -19.57 -0.69
N ASN A 195 -0.26 -18.63 -1.48
CA ASN A 195 -1.58 -18.70 -2.11
C ASN A 195 -1.57 -17.86 -3.39
N HIS A 196 -1.59 -18.48 -4.56
CA HIS A 196 -1.53 -17.79 -5.86
C HIS A 196 -2.69 -16.82 -6.05
N ARG A 197 -3.92 -17.23 -5.69
CA ARG A 197 -5.11 -16.38 -5.84
C ARG A 197 -4.99 -15.12 -5.00
N PHE A 198 -4.70 -15.28 -3.73
CA PHE A 198 -4.59 -14.13 -2.82
C PHE A 198 -3.43 -13.21 -3.19
N ALA A 199 -2.28 -13.76 -3.60
CA ALA A 199 -1.14 -12.98 -4.08
C ALA A 199 -1.49 -12.16 -5.34
N LEU A 200 -2.20 -12.76 -6.33
CA LEU A 200 -2.67 -12.03 -7.51
C LEU A 200 -3.63 -10.90 -7.16
N LEU A 201 -4.60 -11.17 -6.28
CA LEU A 201 -5.57 -10.14 -5.87
C LEU A 201 -4.91 -9.01 -5.11
N THR A 202 -3.94 -9.34 -4.24
CA THR A 202 -3.13 -8.33 -3.52
C THR A 202 -2.30 -7.51 -4.50
N PHE A 203 -1.67 -8.17 -5.48
CA PHE A 203 -0.91 -7.50 -6.52
C PHE A 203 -1.79 -6.55 -7.34
N LEU A 204 -2.96 -7.01 -7.78
CA LEU A 204 -3.90 -6.19 -8.55
C LEU A 204 -4.44 -5.01 -7.74
N ALA A 205 -4.79 -5.23 -6.48
CA ALA A 205 -5.24 -4.17 -5.58
C ALA A 205 -4.14 -3.12 -5.36
N GLY A 206 -2.90 -3.58 -5.13
CA GLY A 206 -1.74 -2.70 -4.95
C GLY A 206 -1.38 -1.93 -6.21
N ALA A 207 -1.31 -2.59 -7.37
CA ALA A 207 -1.04 -1.94 -8.65
C ALA A 207 -2.16 -0.98 -9.05
N GLY A 208 -3.42 -1.33 -8.81
CA GLY A 208 -4.57 -0.48 -9.09
C GLY A 208 -4.58 0.80 -8.26
N LEU A 209 -4.39 0.71 -6.94
CA LEU A 209 -4.25 1.90 -6.09
C LEU A 209 -2.98 2.67 -6.43
N GLY A 210 -1.87 1.96 -6.63
CA GLY A 210 -0.57 2.52 -6.99
C GLY A 210 -0.62 3.32 -8.29
N TYR A 211 -1.39 2.87 -9.29
CA TYR A 211 -1.55 3.63 -10.55
C TYR A 211 -2.05 5.06 -10.29
N TYR A 212 -3.09 5.23 -9.48
CA TYR A 212 -3.64 6.57 -9.21
C TYR A 212 -2.70 7.41 -8.36
N LEU A 213 -2.03 6.80 -7.36
CA LEU A 213 -1.03 7.48 -6.54
C LEU A 213 0.16 7.96 -7.38
N GLU A 214 0.70 7.08 -8.22
CA GLU A 214 1.83 7.39 -9.10
C GLU A 214 1.45 8.42 -10.17
N LEU A 215 0.26 8.27 -10.79
CA LEU A 215 -0.24 9.25 -11.75
C LEU A 215 -0.32 10.64 -11.14
N TRP A 216 -0.88 10.73 -9.93
CA TRP A 216 -0.98 12.00 -9.22
C TRP A 216 0.40 12.55 -8.87
N GLY A 217 1.23 11.79 -8.17
CA GLY A 217 2.50 12.26 -7.64
C GLY A 217 3.51 12.64 -8.72
N THR A 218 3.60 11.85 -9.80
CA THR A 218 4.53 12.12 -10.89
C THR A 218 4.08 13.28 -11.79
N THR A 219 2.78 13.41 -12.07
CA THR A 219 2.26 14.54 -12.85
C THR A 219 2.30 15.88 -12.09
N ARG A 220 2.31 15.84 -10.73
CA ARG A 220 2.48 17.03 -9.88
C ARG A 220 3.92 17.27 -9.46
N GLN A 221 4.86 16.41 -9.94
CA GLN A 221 6.29 16.48 -9.62
C GLN A 221 6.59 16.42 -8.11
N CYS A 222 5.69 15.79 -7.33
CA CYS A 222 5.94 15.51 -5.92
C CYS A 222 7.13 14.56 -5.75
N TRP A 223 7.24 13.59 -6.68
CA TRP A 223 8.42 12.76 -6.92
C TRP A 223 8.61 12.52 -8.41
N THR A 224 9.84 12.27 -8.78
CA THR A 224 10.26 12.07 -10.18
C THR A 224 11.14 10.83 -10.26
N TYR A 225 10.89 9.97 -11.23
CA TYR A 225 11.73 8.82 -11.55
C TYR A 225 12.85 9.22 -12.52
N TYR A 226 13.97 8.53 -12.48
CA TYR A 226 15.10 8.78 -13.41
C TYR A 226 14.69 8.66 -14.89
N THR A 227 13.60 7.92 -15.19
CA THR A 227 13.05 7.78 -16.54
C THR A 227 12.19 8.95 -17.00
N TYR A 228 11.81 9.86 -16.09
CA TYR A 228 10.88 10.99 -16.34
C TYR A 228 9.50 10.57 -16.87
N GLN A 229 9.13 9.30 -16.76
CA GLN A 229 7.79 8.81 -17.11
C GLN A 229 6.77 9.18 -16.02
N THR A 230 5.51 9.44 -16.42
CA THR A 230 4.45 9.93 -15.53
C THR A 230 3.15 9.12 -15.69
N PRO A 231 2.99 8.01 -14.99
CA PRO A 231 3.94 7.26 -14.18
C PRO A 231 4.73 6.21 -15.00
N PRO A 232 5.91 5.75 -14.53
CA PRO A 232 6.56 4.61 -15.13
C PRO A 232 5.80 3.31 -14.81
N LEU A 233 5.69 2.42 -15.78
CA LEU A 233 5.01 1.13 -15.62
C LEU A 233 5.58 0.33 -14.44
N PHE A 234 6.90 0.36 -14.26
CA PHE A 234 7.55 -0.28 -13.12
C PHE A 234 6.95 0.18 -11.79
N ALA A 235 6.82 1.49 -11.57
CA ALA A 235 6.34 2.02 -10.30
C ALA A 235 4.92 1.54 -9.97
N VAL A 236 4.04 1.54 -10.96
CA VAL A 236 2.67 1.02 -10.83
C VAL A 236 2.68 -0.44 -10.40
N LEU A 237 3.45 -1.28 -11.09
CA LEU A 237 3.54 -2.71 -10.78
C LEU A 237 4.29 -2.97 -9.46
N ALA A 238 5.26 -2.12 -9.11
CA ALA A 238 6.01 -2.21 -7.87
C ALA A 238 5.12 -1.99 -6.63
N HIS A 239 4.09 -1.14 -6.69
CA HIS A 239 3.08 -1.05 -5.64
C HIS A 239 2.35 -2.40 -5.43
N GLY A 240 2.05 -3.11 -6.52
CA GLY A 240 1.48 -4.45 -6.44
C GLY A 240 2.42 -5.43 -5.75
N MET A 241 3.71 -5.43 -6.13
CA MET A 241 4.70 -6.33 -5.54
C MET A 241 5.01 -5.98 -4.07
N ALA A 242 5.08 -4.69 -3.73
CA ALA A 242 5.23 -4.22 -2.35
C ALA A 242 4.06 -4.70 -1.47
N ALA A 243 2.83 -4.61 -1.97
CA ALA A 243 1.65 -5.11 -1.26
C ALA A 243 1.74 -6.62 -0.98
N VAL A 244 2.18 -7.42 -1.95
CA VAL A 244 2.42 -8.86 -1.77
C VAL A 244 3.53 -9.12 -0.75
N ALA A 245 4.61 -8.35 -0.80
CA ALA A 245 5.71 -8.45 0.17
C ALA A 245 5.23 -8.13 1.60
N PHE A 246 4.43 -7.09 1.77
CA PHE A 246 3.86 -6.70 3.08
C PHE A 246 2.90 -7.77 3.61
N TRP A 247 2.01 -8.28 2.76
CA TRP A 247 1.15 -9.40 3.14
C TRP A 247 1.95 -10.61 3.61
N ARG A 248 2.99 -11.02 2.86
CA ARG A 248 3.87 -12.15 3.19
C ARG A 248 4.64 -11.91 4.50
N ALA A 249 5.19 -10.71 4.70
CA ALA A 249 5.84 -10.32 5.94
C ALA A 249 4.88 -10.43 7.14
N GLY A 250 3.64 -9.96 6.98
CA GLY A 250 2.60 -10.08 7.99
C GLY A 250 2.29 -11.53 8.36
N LEU A 251 2.19 -12.44 7.36
CA LEU A 251 2.00 -13.88 7.61
C LEU A 251 3.18 -14.49 8.38
N THR A 252 4.39 -14.16 8.00
CA THR A 252 5.62 -14.65 8.65
C THR A 252 5.69 -14.20 10.10
N LEU A 253 5.44 -12.93 10.38
CA LEU A 253 5.43 -12.39 11.74
C LEU A 253 4.35 -13.04 12.61
N LYS A 254 3.13 -13.24 12.08
CA LYS A 254 2.07 -13.97 12.79
C LYS A 254 2.49 -15.40 13.14
N SER A 255 3.15 -16.10 12.22
CA SER A 255 3.64 -17.47 12.45
C SER A 255 4.71 -17.51 13.55
N ILE A 256 5.63 -16.56 13.55
CA ILE A 256 6.69 -16.44 14.55
C ILE A 256 6.07 -16.17 15.92
N TRP A 257 5.18 -15.18 16.04
CA TRP A 257 4.53 -14.86 17.33
C TRP A 257 3.66 -16.01 17.87
N GLY A 258 2.97 -16.73 16.99
CA GLY A 258 2.20 -17.89 17.37
C GLY A 258 3.09 -18.98 18.01
N ARG A 259 4.30 -19.21 17.47
CA ARG A 259 5.24 -20.19 18.04
C ARG A 259 5.76 -19.77 19.41
N PHE A 260 6.11 -18.50 19.60
CA PHE A 260 6.58 -18.00 20.90
C PHE A 260 5.48 -17.93 21.95
N GLY A 261 4.24 -17.61 21.58
CA GLY A 261 3.09 -17.61 22.48
C GLY A 261 2.74 -19.00 22.99
N PHE A 262 2.82 -20.03 22.15
CA PHE A 262 2.57 -21.42 22.53
C PHE A 262 3.65 -21.98 23.45
N SER A 263 4.93 -21.65 23.21
CA SER A 263 6.03 -22.04 24.07
C SER A 263 5.90 -21.48 25.49
N ARG A 264 5.43 -20.22 25.63
CA ARG A 264 5.26 -19.59 26.93
C ARG A 264 4.08 -20.16 27.72
N SER A 265 2.99 -20.57 27.09
CA SER A 265 1.86 -21.21 27.77
C SER A 265 2.20 -22.61 28.27
N GLN A 266 3.04 -23.37 27.54
CA GLN A 266 3.52 -24.68 27.99
C GLN A 266 4.51 -24.57 29.18
N GLN A 267 5.40 -23.56 29.18
CA GLN A 267 6.28 -23.33 30.32
C GLN A 267 5.50 -22.94 31.61
N VAL A 268 4.52 -22.06 31.49
CA VAL A 268 3.70 -21.67 32.65
C VAL A 268 2.86 -22.84 33.16
N SER A 269 2.38 -23.74 32.28
CA SER A 269 1.66 -24.94 32.70
C SER A 269 2.58 -25.97 33.39
N ALA A 270 3.83 -26.09 32.96
CA ALA A 270 4.82 -27.00 33.55
C ALA A 270 5.35 -26.48 34.91
N GLU A 271 5.31 -25.17 35.19
CA GLU A 271 5.68 -24.58 36.47
C GLU A 271 4.54 -24.60 37.50
N LEU A 272 3.31 -24.93 37.08
CA LEU A 272 2.12 -24.98 37.96
C LEU A 272 1.68 -26.39 38.31
N GLU A 273 2.35 -27.44 37.85
CA GLU A 273 2.16 -28.81 38.32
C GLU A 273 3.03 -29.04 39.56
N PRO A 274 2.41 -29.39 40.73
CA PRO A 274 3.11 -29.55 41.97
C PRO A 274 3.95 -30.84 42.06
#